data_75ed986a967a21f08ca647d4b68111f5
#
_entry.id   75ed986a967a21f08ca647d4b68111f5
#
_cell.length_a   1.000
_cell.length_b   1.000
_cell.length_c   1.000
_cell.angle_alpha   90.00
_cell.angle_beta   90.00
_cell.angle_gamma   90.00
#
_symmetry.space_group_name_H-M   'P 1'
#
loop_
_entity.id
_entity.type
_entity.pdbx_description
1 polymer ?
#
loop_
_entity_poly.entity_id
_entity_poly.type
_entity_poly.pdbx_seq_one_letter_code
_entity_poly.pdbx_strand_id
1 'polypeptide(L)'
;DFSQPEGQELIRRLAIGADVLIENFKVGGLERYGLGYEAMRTLNPRLVYLSISAFGQDGPDAAKPGYDAMIQGMGGLMSLTGAPDGTPGGGPQKVGIAVADLMCGMYAVAGILAALQERERSGLGQYIDLSLLDTQVAWLANQAMNYLVTGQPPTRQGTAHPNIVP
;
A
#
# COMPACT_ATOMS: atom_id res chain seq x y z
N ASP A 1 -20.58 9.20 11.85
CA ASP A 1 -20.59 9.82 10.52
C ASP A 1 -19.77 11.11 10.55
N PHE A 2 -18.57 11.09 9.93
CA PHE A 2 -17.67 12.25 9.87
C PHE A 2 -18.00 13.26 8.76
N SER A 3 -19.05 13.03 7.99
CA SER A 3 -19.57 14.09 7.12
C SER A 3 -20.28 15.19 7.93
N GLN A 4 -20.62 14.89 9.18
CA GLN A 4 -21.25 15.82 10.12
C GLN A 4 -20.24 16.41 11.09
N PRO A 5 -20.42 17.67 11.52
CA PRO A 5 -19.50 18.34 12.46
C PRO A 5 -19.28 17.58 13.76
N GLU A 6 -20.30 16.97 14.31
CA GLU A 6 -20.24 16.21 15.55
C GLU A 6 -19.39 14.95 15.39
N GLY A 7 -19.46 14.30 14.22
CA GLY A 7 -18.63 13.15 13.90
C GLY A 7 -17.17 13.53 13.71
N GLN A 8 -16.90 14.67 13.10
CA GLN A 8 -15.53 15.20 12.96
C GLN A 8 -14.92 15.51 14.34
N GLU A 9 -15.70 16.17 15.20
CA GLU A 9 -15.25 16.50 16.56
C GLU A 9 -14.94 15.25 17.37
N LEU A 10 -15.79 14.23 17.27
CA LEU A 10 -15.54 12.95 17.92
C LEU A 10 -14.21 12.31 17.48
N ILE A 11 -13.91 12.32 16.16
CA ILE A 11 -12.64 11.79 15.64
C ILE A 11 -11.46 12.60 16.17
N ARG A 12 -11.54 13.94 16.18
CA ARG A 12 -10.48 14.79 16.75
C ARG A 12 -10.20 14.44 18.21
N ARG A 13 -11.24 14.28 19.00
CA ARG A 13 -11.11 13.88 20.42
C ARG A 13 -10.48 12.51 20.59
N LEU A 14 -10.83 11.54 19.76
CA LEU A 14 -10.20 10.22 19.76
C LEU A 14 -8.72 10.31 19.35
N ALA A 15 -8.39 11.14 18.34
CA ALA A 15 -7.01 11.30 17.85
C ALA A 15 -6.06 11.89 18.89
N ILE A 16 -6.56 12.74 19.82
CA ILE A 16 -5.73 13.31 20.91
C ILE A 16 -5.10 12.21 21.77
N GLY A 17 -5.82 11.12 22.02
CA GLY A 17 -5.34 10.00 22.86
C GLY A 17 -4.87 8.79 22.07
N ALA A 18 -4.88 8.86 20.74
CA ALA A 18 -4.49 7.72 19.90
C ALA A 18 -2.96 7.70 19.68
N ASP A 19 -2.40 6.51 19.57
CA ASP A 19 -1.04 6.29 19.10
C ASP A 19 -0.92 6.27 17.59
N VAL A 20 -1.93 5.69 16.93
CA VAL A 20 -1.96 5.47 15.49
C VAL A 20 -3.34 5.82 14.94
N LEU A 21 -3.37 6.49 13.79
CA LEU A 21 -4.56 6.67 12.97
C LEU A 21 -4.27 6.08 11.59
N ILE A 22 -5.18 5.23 11.12
CA ILE A 22 -5.09 4.62 9.78
C ILE A 22 -6.31 5.03 8.99
N GLU A 23 -6.09 5.43 7.75
CA GLU A 23 -7.18 5.73 6.82
C GLU A 23 -6.87 5.17 5.42
N ASN A 24 -7.92 4.91 4.64
CA ASN A 24 -7.82 4.47 3.25
C ASN A 24 -8.86 5.14 2.35
N PHE A 25 -9.12 6.41 2.59
CA PHE A 25 -10.02 7.21 1.77
C PHE A 25 -9.33 7.71 0.50
N LYS A 26 -10.09 8.33 -0.39
CA LYS A 26 -9.53 9.00 -1.56
C LYS A 26 -8.57 10.09 -1.10
N VAL A 27 -7.47 10.26 -1.83
CA VAL A 27 -6.50 11.34 -1.61
C VAL A 27 -7.21 12.68 -1.46
N GLY A 28 -6.85 13.44 -0.43
CA GLY A 28 -7.51 14.70 -0.08
C GLY A 28 -8.92 14.56 0.53
N GLY A 29 -9.40 13.32 0.72
CA GLY A 29 -10.76 13.07 1.19
C GLY A 29 -11.03 13.52 2.61
N LEU A 30 -10.05 13.41 3.49
CA LEU A 30 -10.17 13.77 4.91
C LEU A 30 -9.77 15.22 5.18
N GLU A 31 -8.93 15.82 4.35
CA GLU A 31 -8.48 17.22 4.50
C GLU A 31 -9.64 18.20 4.53
N ARG A 32 -10.64 18.01 3.66
CA ARG A 32 -11.85 18.86 3.60
C ARG A 32 -12.67 18.86 4.88
N TYR A 33 -12.47 17.86 5.74
CA TYR A 33 -13.13 17.73 7.04
C TYR A 33 -12.22 18.13 8.20
N GLY A 34 -11.00 18.60 7.93
CA GLY A 34 -9.99 18.88 8.94
C GLY A 34 -9.55 17.63 9.72
N LEU A 35 -9.55 16.48 9.04
CA LEU A 35 -9.15 15.17 9.59
C LEU A 35 -7.88 14.62 8.89
N GLY A 36 -7.28 15.37 7.97
CA GLY A 36 -6.01 15.02 7.33
C GLY A 36 -4.82 15.16 8.28
N TYR A 37 -3.66 14.68 7.82
CA TYR A 37 -2.45 14.58 8.64
C TYR A 37 -2.06 15.88 9.36
N GLU A 38 -1.99 17.02 8.67
CA GLU A 38 -1.54 18.27 9.27
C GLU A 38 -2.47 18.76 10.40
N ALA A 39 -3.79 18.59 10.25
CA ALA A 39 -4.74 18.90 11.29
C ALA A 39 -4.59 17.96 12.49
N MET A 40 -4.46 16.67 12.23
CA MET A 40 -4.30 15.66 13.30
C MET A 40 -2.96 15.81 14.04
N ARG A 41 -1.86 16.08 13.32
CA ARG A 41 -0.54 16.36 13.89
C ARG A 41 -0.54 17.57 14.82
N THR A 42 -1.31 18.60 14.47
CA THR A 42 -1.45 19.79 15.32
C THR A 42 -2.12 19.47 16.65
N LEU A 43 -3.10 18.56 16.64
CA LEU A 43 -3.81 18.11 17.84
C LEU A 43 -2.98 17.13 18.67
N ASN A 44 -2.27 16.24 18.01
CA ASN A 44 -1.43 15.22 18.64
C ASN A 44 -0.11 15.07 17.87
N PRO A 45 0.94 15.83 18.26
CA PRO A 45 2.25 15.75 17.59
C PRO A 45 2.92 14.36 17.68
N ARG A 46 2.44 13.49 18.55
CA ARG A 46 2.95 12.10 18.71
C ARG A 46 2.20 11.08 17.84
N LEU A 47 1.15 11.50 17.14
CA LEU A 47 0.33 10.59 16.35
C LEU A 47 1.11 10.03 15.15
N VAL A 48 1.13 8.73 15.00
CA VAL A 48 1.53 8.07 13.75
C VAL A 48 0.31 8.01 12.85
N TYR A 49 0.36 8.71 11.72
CA TYR A 49 -0.75 8.80 10.76
C TYR A 49 -0.39 8.02 9.50
N LEU A 50 -1.16 7.00 9.18
CA LEU A 50 -0.98 6.18 7.98
C LEU A 50 -2.12 6.39 7.01
N SER A 51 -1.79 6.81 5.78
CA SER A 51 -2.71 6.82 4.64
C SER A 51 -2.39 5.66 3.70
N ILE A 52 -3.40 4.87 3.37
CA ILE A 52 -3.30 3.79 2.38
C ILE A 52 -4.10 4.20 1.14
N SER A 53 -3.45 4.20 -0.02
CA SER A 53 -4.12 4.49 -1.29
C SER A 53 -3.66 3.52 -2.38
N ALA A 54 -4.29 3.58 -3.55
CA ALA A 54 -3.90 2.70 -4.66
C ALA A 54 -2.51 3.06 -5.21
N PHE A 55 -2.20 4.38 -5.32
CA PHE A 55 -1.06 4.91 -6.06
C PHE A 55 -0.20 5.92 -5.28
N GLY A 56 -0.41 6.09 -3.97
CA GLY A 56 0.24 7.10 -3.15
C GLY A 56 -0.55 8.42 -3.10
N GLN A 57 -0.12 9.32 -2.23
CA GLN A 57 -0.78 10.60 -2.01
C GLN A 57 -0.39 11.66 -3.05
N ASP A 58 0.69 11.44 -3.76
CA ASP A 58 1.17 12.30 -4.84
C ASP A 58 1.46 11.49 -6.11
N GLY A 59 1.92 12.16 -7.17
CA GLY A 59 2.19 11.53 -8.44
C GLY A 59 1.01 11.55 -9.44
N PRO A 60 1.25 11.07 -10.67
CA PRO A 60 0.30 11.25 -11.78
C PRO A 60 -1.01 10.47 -11.61
N ASP A 61 -1.01 9.42 -10.82
CA ASP A 61 -2.14 8.52 -10.62
C ASP A 61 -2.80 8.65 -9.24
N ALA A 62 -2.34 9.55 -8.38
CA ALA A 62 -2.82 9.71 -7.01
C ALA A 62 -4.36 9.87 -6.89
N ALA A 63 -4.98 10.55 -7.85
CA ALA A 63 -6.44 10.76 -7.85
C ALA A 63 -7.25 9.56 -8.35
N LYS A 64 -6.58 8.52 -8.91
CA LYS A 64 -7.27 7.35 -9.46
C LYS A 64 -7.67 6.37 -8.34
N PRO A 65 -8.87 5.79 -8.43
CA PRO A 65 -9.21 4.67 -7.57
C PRO A 65 -8.44 3.41 -7.99
N GLY A 66 -8.16 2.54 -7.03
CA GLY A 66 -7.57 1.24 -7.30
C GLY A 66 -7.99 0.23 -6.23
N TYR A 67 -8.03 -1.03 -6.65
CA TYR A 67 -8.36 -2.18 -5.81
C TYR A 67 -7.40 -3.33 -6.12
N ASP A 68 -7.30 -4.28 -5.23
CA ASP A 68 -6.39 -5.43 -5.31
C ASP A 68 -6.21 -6.02 -6.71
N ALA A 69 -7.31 -6.42 -7.37
CA ALA A 69 -7.21 -7.08 -8.67
C ALA A 69 -6.61 -6.18 -9.76
N MET A 70 -6.94 -4.88 -9.75
CA MET A 70 -6.37 -3.92 -10.68
C MET A 70 -4.87 -3.71 -10.41
N ILE A 71 -4.49 -3.61 -9.14
CA ILE A 71 -3.09 -3.46 -8.72
C ILE A 71 -2.27 -4.69 -9.07
N GLN A 72 -2.80 -5.91 -8.89
CA GLN A 72 -2.13 -7.14 -9.35
C GLN A 72 -1.85 -7.11 -10.86
N GLY A 73 -2.76 -6.56 -11.65
CA GLY A 73 -2.58 -6.39 -13.10
C GLY A 73 -1.54 -5.32 -13.43
N MET A 74 -1.70 -4.12 -12.90
CA MET A 74 -0.84 -2.96 -13.19
C MET A 74 0.58 -3.13 -12.65
N GLY A 75 0.71 -3.71 -11.47
CA GLY A 75 2.00 -3.94 -10.81
C GLY A 75 2.77 -5.15 -11.32
N GLY A 76 2.28 -5.85 -12.34
CA GLY A 76 3.02 -6.93 -13.01
C GLY A 76 2.86 -8.32 -12.40
N LEU A 77 2.21 -8.49 -11.25
CA LEU A 77 2.08 -9.80 -10.61
C LEU A 77 1.31 -10.80 -11.49
N MET A 78 0.24 -10.36 -12.14
CA MET A 78 -0.55 -11.22 -13.02
C MET A 78 0.24 -11.67 -14.26
N SER A 79 1.26 -10.94 -14.68
CA SER A 79 2.11 -11.34 -15.80
C SER A 79 3.07 -12.49 -15.43
N LEU A 80 3.27 -12.72 -14.14
CA LEU A 80 4.16 -13.76 -13.60
C LEU A 80 3.41 -15.02 -13.16
N THR A 81 2.10 -14.88 -12.89
CA THR A 81 1.28 -15.94 -12.32
C THR A 81 0.46 -16.63 -13.40
N GLY A 82 0.51 -17.96 -13.40
CA GLY A 82 -0.25 -18.80 -14.34
C GLY A 82 0.61 -19.76 -15.15
N ALA A 83 -0.05 -20.56 -16.00
CA ALA A 83 0.62 -21.45 -16.93
C ALA A 83 1.37 -20.66 -18.03
N PRO A 84 2.45 -21.24 -18.60
CA PRO A 84 3.19 -20.60 -19.69
C PRO A 84 2.29 -20.25 -20.89
N ASP A 85 2.65 -19.17 -21.58
CA ASP A 85 1.96 -18.77 -22.79
C ASP A 85 2.02 -19.86 -23.87
N GLY A 86 0.94 -20.01 -24.63
CA GLY A 86 0.83 -21.03 -25.66
C GLY A 86 0.48 -22.43 -25.15
N THR A 87 0.31 -22.61 -23.84
CA THR A 87 -0.18 -23.88 -23.25
C THR A 87 -1.66 -23.77 -22.88
N PRO A 88 -2.38 -24.90 -22.75
CA PRO A 88 -3.77 -24.87 -22.28
C PRO A 88 -3.88 -24.17 -20.90
N GLY A 89 -4.76 -23.17 -20.81
CA GLY A 89 -4.90 -22.33 -19.62
C GLY A 89 -3.81 -21.26 -19.43
N GLY A 90 -2.93 -21.07 -20.42
CA GLY A 90 -1.93 -20.00 -20.43
C GLY A 90 -2.53 -18.61 -20.47
N GLY A 91 -1.82 -17.65 -19.92
CA GLY A 91 -2.22 -16.23 -19.86
C GLY A 91 -2.10 -15.65 -18.46
N PRO A 92 -2.23 -14.30 -18.32
CA PRO A 92 -2.15 -13.63 -17.02
C PRO A 92 -3.23 -14.12 -16.06
N GLN A 93 -2.82 -14.47 -14.84
CA GLN A 93 -3.73 -14.94 -13.81
C GLN A 93 -3.52 -14.18 -12.51
N LYS A 94 -4.63 -13.81 -11.90
CA LYS A 94 -4.66 -13.19 -10.58
C LYS A 94 -4.38 -14.25 -9.50
N VAL A 95 -3.69 -13.86 -8.42
CA VAL A 95 -3.64 -14.66 -7.20
C VAL A 95 -5.05 -14.79 -6.60
N GLY A 96 -5.39 -15.95 -6.09
CA GLY A 96 -6.75 -16.30 -5.63
C GLY A 96 -7.27 -15.47 -4.45
N ILE A 97 -6.37 -14.79 -3.72
CA ILE A 97 -6.71 -13.90 -2.59
C ILE A 97 -6.37 -12.46 -2.93
N ALA A 98 -6.82 -11.51 -2.10
CA ALA A 98 -6.48 -10.07 -2.22
C ALA A 98 -5.04 -9.82 -1.75
N VAL A 99 -4.06 -10.32 -2.51
CA VAL A 99 -2.66 -10.34 -2.07
C VAL A 99 -2.04 -8.95 -2.03
N ALA A 100 -2.43 -8.04 -2.94
CA ALA A 100 -1.92 -6.66 -2.92
C ALA A 100 -2.38 -5.92 -1.66
N ASP A 101 -3.64 -6.08 -1.25
CA ASP A 101 -4.18 -5.53 -0.01
C ASP A 101 -3.48 -6.10 1.22
N LEU A 102 -3.34 -7.45 1.28
CA LEU A 102 -2.71 -8.13 2.40
C LEU A 102 -1.24 -7.72 2.57
N MET A 103 -0.50 -7.62 1.46
CA MET A 103 0.90 -7.20 1.50
C MET A 103 1.04 -5.74 1.90
N CYS A 104 0.18 -4.87 1.40
CA CYS A 104 0.13 -3.48 1.85
C CYS A 104 -0.10 -3.42 3.37
N GLY A 105 -1.01 -4.22 3.91
CA GLY A 105 -1.25 -4.35 5.34
C GLY A 105 0.01 -4.78 6.12
N MET A 106 0.81 -5.70 5.60
CA MET A 106 2.07 -6.11 6.22
C MET A 106 3.13 -5.00 6.22
N TYR A 107 3.26 -4.24 5.13
CA TYR A 107 4.11 -3.05 5.09
C TYR A 107 3.61 -1.96 6.05
N ALA A 108 2.28 -1.81 6.17
CA ALA A 108 1.68 -0.90 7.13
C ALA A 108 2.10 -1.23 8.57
N VAL A 109 2.03 -2.51 8.96
CA VAL A 109 2.49 -2.95 10.29
C VAL A 109 3.96 -2.63 10.50
N ALA A 110 4.82 -2.95 9.53
CA ALA A 110 6.26 -2.66 9.63
C ALA A 110 6.52 -1.15 9.75
N GLY A 111 5.88 -0.33 8.91
CA GLY A 111 6.03 1.13 8.94
C GLY A 111 5.54 1.74 10.25
N ILE A 112 4.38 1.31 10.74
CA ILE A 112 3.82 1.78 12.03
C ILE A 112 4.76 1.43 13.18
N LEU A 113 5.24 0.19 13.26
CA LEU A 113 6.16 -0.23 14.33
C LEU A 113 7.47 0.55 14.30
N ALA A 114 8.03 0.80 13.10
CA ALA A 114 9.22 1.62 12.94
C ALA A 114 8.99 3.07 13.40
N ALA A 115 7.85 3.67 13.01
CA ALA A 115 7.47 5.02 13.42
C ALA A 115 7.22 5.13 14.94
N LEU A 116 6.58 4.13 15.55
CA LEU A 116 6.39 4.07 17.00
C LEU A 116 7.73 3.93 17.74
N GLN A 117 8.65 3.13 17.23
CA GLN A 117 9.99 2.99 17.79
C GLN A 117 10.79 4.30 17.69
N GLU A 118 10.74 4.98 16.54
CA GLU A 118 11.40 6.27 16.37
C GLU A 118 10.80 7.36 17.25
N ARG A 119 9.51 7.34 17.47
CA ARG A 119 8.79 8.26 18.35
C ARG A 119 9.32 8.25 19.79
N GLU A 120 9.82 7.12 20.28
CA GLU A 120 10.41 7.04 21.64
C GLU A 120 11.72 7.85 21.76
N ARG A 121 12.37 8.13 20.62
CA ARG A 121 13.61 8.93 20.57
C ARG A 121 13.31 10.41 20.27
N SER A 122 12.47 10.66 19.25
CA SER A 122 12.17 12.02 18.77
C SER A 122 11.07 12.72 19.57
N GLY A 123 10.19 11.94 20.24
CA GLY A 123 8.97 12.45 20.86
C GLY A 123 7.85 12.78 19.84
N LEU A 124 8.09 12.58 18.55
CA LEU A 124 7.18 12.96 17.46
C LEU A 124 6.64 11.74 16.72
N GLY A 125 5.37 11.79 16.34
CA GLY A 125 4.79 10.88 15.38
C GLY A 125 5.25 11.18 13.95
N GLN A 126 4.81 10.35 13.01
CA GLN A 126 5.17 10.46 11.59
C GLN A 126 3.97 10.26 10.70
N TYR A 127 4.05 10.83 9.50
CA TYR A 127 3.16 10.50 8.40
C TYR A 127 3.74 9.34 7.59
N ILE A 128 2.90 8.37 7.29
CA ILE A 128 3.23 7.23 6.42
C ILE A 128 2.27 7.25 5.25
N ASP A 129 2.79 7.49 4.06
CA ASP A 129 2.08 7.30 2.79
C ASP A 129 2.39 5.90 2.27
N LEU A 130 1.37 5.08 2.07
CA LEU A 130 1.53 3.70 1.64
C LEU A 130 0.65 3.41 0.42
N SER A 131 1.28 3.01 -0.67
CA SER A 131 0.63 2.69 -1.94
C SER A 131 0.50 1.18 -2.12
N LEU A 132 -0.69 0.71 -2.53
CA LEU A 132 -0.88 -0.67 -2.95
C LEU A 132 0.05 -1.05 -4.10
N LEU A 133 0.24 -0.13 -5.07
CA LEU A 133 1.10 -0.38 -6.22
C LEU A 133 2.55 -0.56 -5.82
N ASP A 134 3.09 0.35 -4.99
CA ASP A 134 4.51 0.32 -4.60
C ASP A 134 4.83 -0.93 -3.79
N THR A 135 3.96 -1.28 -2.85
CA THR A 135 4.13 -2.50 -2.05
C THR A 135 4.06 -3.75 -2.90
N GLN A 136 3.14 -3.79 -3.88
CA GLN A 136 3.04 -4.95 -4.77
C GLN A 136 4.21 -5.04 -5.74
N VAL A 137 4.73 -3.92 -6.27
CA VAL A 137 5.94 -3.91 -7.11
C VAL A 137 7.14 -4.42 -6.32
N ALA A 138 7.30 -4.04 -5.06
CA ALA A 138 8.34 -4.57 -4.18
C ALA A 138 8.26 -6.10 -4.03
N TRP A 139 7.06 -6.68 -4.14
CA TRP A 139 6.83 -8.12 -4.06
C TRP A 139 7.14 -8.91 -5.34
N LEU A 140 7.51 -8.25 -6.44
CA LEU A 140 8.04 -8.97 -7.62
C LEU A 140 9.41 -9.57 -7.33
N ALA A 141 10.11 -9.08 -6.31
CA ALA A 141 11.32 -9.66 -5.72
C ALA A 141 12.37 -10.06 -6.78
N ASN A 142 12.72 -11.36 -6.84
CA ASN A 142 13.71 -11.88 -7.78
C ASN A 142 13.33 -11.67 -9.26
N GLN A 143 12.05 -11.63 -9.60
CA GLN A 143 11.63 -11.37 -10.99
C GLN A 143 11.88 -9.92 -11.42
N ALA A 144 11.69 -8.95 -10.52
CA ALA A 144 12.09 -7.58 -10.78
C ALA A 144 13.61 -7.47 -10.95
N MET A 145 14.39 -8.16 -10.12
CA MET A 145 15.84 -8.21 -10.24
C MET A 145 16.29 -8.87 -11.54
N ASN A 146 15.65 -9.96 -11.97
CA ASN A 146 15.91 -10.59 -13.26
C ASN A 146 15.75 -9.58 -14.41
N TYR A 147 14.66 -8.81 -14.40
CA TYR A 147 14.44 -7.77 -15.40
C TYR A 147 15.53 -6.68 -15.36
N LEU A 148 15.85 -6.17 -14.18
CA LEU A 148 16.84 -5.10 -14.04
C LEU A 148 18.24 -5.53 -14.52
N VAL A 149 18.60 -6.81 -14.36
CA VAL A 149 19.90 -7.35 -14.78
C VAL A 149 19.92 -7.68 -16.27
N THR A 150 18.83 -8.23 -16.81
CA THR A 150 18.80 -8.78 -18.17
C THR A 150 18.17 -7.86 -19.21
N GLY A 151 17.33 -6.90 -18.78
CA GLY A 151 16.48 -6.09 -19.63
C GLY A 151 15.33 -6.89 -20.30
N GLN A 152 15.18 -8.17 -19.96
CA GLN A 152 14.13 -9.02 -20.53
C GLN A 152 12.95 -9.17 -19.56
N PRO A 153 11.72 -8.86 -19.99
CA PRO A 153 10.55 -9.07 -19.17
C PRO A 153 10.42 -10.54 -18.75
N PRO A 154 10.20 -10.83 -17.46
CA PRO A 154 9.95 -12.19 -17.01
C PRO A 154 8.70 -12.78 -17.64
N THR A 155 8.70 -14.10 -17.85
CA THR A 155 7.58 -14.86 -18.39
C THR A 155 6.95 -15.76 -17.35
N ARG A 156 5.69 -16.15 -17.57
CA ARG A 156 5.01 -17.14 -16.72
C ARG A 156 5.64 -18.51 -16.89
N GLN A 157 5.94 -19.17 -15.79
CA GLN A 157 6.61 -20.49 -15.78
C GLN A 157 5.78 -21.57 -15.07
N GLY A 158 4.50 -21.31 -14.80
CA GLY A 158 3.66 -22.22 -14.04
C GLY A 158 4.23 -22.43 -12.63
N THR A 159 4.56 -23.67 -12.30
CA THR A 159 5.15 -24.04 -11.00
C THR A 159 6.68 -24.12 -11.03
N ALA A 160 7.32 -23.88 -12.17
CA ALA A 160 8.78 -23.87 -12.26
C ALA A 160 9.37 -22.61 -11.60
N HIS A 161 10.58 -22.75 -11.04
CA HIS A 161 11.29 -21.61 -10.45
C HIS A 161 12.23 -20.96 -11.48
N PRO A 162 12.23 -19.63 -11.65
CA PRO A 162 13.01 -18.96 -12.68
C PRO A 162 14.54 -18.99 -12.46
N ASN A 163 14.98 -19.15 -11.21
CA ASN A 163 16.40 -19.06 -10.84
C ASN A 163 16.95 -20.34 -10.20
N ILE A 164 16.11 -21.32 -9.92
CA ILE A 164 16.52 -22.57 -9.25
C ILE A 164 16.14 -23.72 -10.17
N VAL A 165 17.13 -24.48 -10.58
CA VAL A 165 16.94 -25.74 -11.33
C VAL A 165 17.23 -26.92 -10.44
N PRO A 166 16.52 -28.08 -10.63
CA PRO A 166 16.80 -29.33 -9.91
C PRO A 166 18.20 -29.82 -10.16
#